data_40b0836e3cc60973cd562113795ab50b
#
_entry.id   40b0836e3cc60973cd562113795ab50b
#
_cell.length_a   1.000
_cell.length_b   1.000
_cell.length_c   1.000
_cell.angle_alpha   90.00
_cell.angle_beta   90.00
_cell.angle_gamma   90.00
#
_symmetry.space_group_name_H-M   'P 1'
#
loop_
_entity.id
_entity.type
_entity.pdbx_description
1 polymer ?
#
loop_
_entity_poly.entity_id
_entity_poly.type
_entity_poly.pdbx_seq_one_letter_code
_entity_poly.pdbx_strand_id
1 'polypeptide(L)'
;TCDALVKSQEIMDFIIYNNPWYYNPSDKIENACVIEVDENFSIGYGKLSGDMKMSISNLGYQTIPKLYGIMDTSSMDAAGITSSLNQPFLNVRGQGVIMGIVDTGIDYTHEAFKKSPNVSRIAVIWDQTGEWNNTENQESRSDYVSSVYKYGRVFTNEEINAALKAQSDGGNPYEYVPEKDTDGHGTFIAGIAAGSQTDEFCGAAPECELAVVKLKEAKDYLKEYFLVNRETAVFEETDIMLGVQFLLDYAAKRKMPLVICLGLGTGSGPRTGATPLASMLSLAAIRTNVVVVSCMGNEAAGRTHISGEALSSVSPYTIELNVGKKEKGFSMEIWANTLDVLSVSVISPSGESVPRLSARTGMTNVLKFIFENSQVEVDYRVVDTLSGYEVIFFRFINPAQGVWKINVYSLTNIKGSFNGWLPINNFLQSDTFFLNSTPDTTLTEPAAESRIISIASY
;
A
#
# COMPACT_ATOMS: atom_id res chain seq x y z
N THR A 1 -9.10 -24.90 -2.31
CA THR A 1 -8.49 -24.42 -1.06
C THR A 1 -8.37 -22.91 -1.10
N CYS A 2 -8.36 -22.23 0.04
CA CYS A 2 -8.23 -20.79 0.15
C CYS A 2 -6.91 -20.30 -0.47
N ASP A 3 -5.80 -21.02 -0.24
CA ASP A 3 -4.48 -20.72 -0.82
C ASP A 3 -4.55 -20.58 -2.36
N ALA A 4 -5.22 -21.49 -3.05
CA ALA A 4 -5.36 -21.41 -4.50
C ALA A 4 -6.17 -20.18 -4.93
N LEU A 5 -7.19 -19.77 -4.16
CA LEU A 5 -8.00 -18.60 -4.46
C LEU A 5 -7.23 -17.29 -4.24
N VAL A 6 -6.47 -17.20 -3.14
CA VAL A 6 -5.64 -16.03 -2.82
C VAL A 6 -4.63 -15.72 -3.92
N LYS A 7 -4.05 -16.75 -4.53
CA LYS A 7 -3.04 -16.62 -5.61
C LYS A 7 -3.64 -16.56 -7.02
N SER A 8 -4.93 -16.86 -7.17
CA SER A 8 -5.59 -16.91 -8.48
C SER A 8 -5.76 -15.51 -9.06
N GLN A 9 -5.35 -15.32 -10.32
CA GLN A 9 -5.59 -14.08 -11.06
C GLN A 9 -7.07 -13.90 -11.48
N GLU A 10 -7.90 -14.95 -11.39
CA GLU A 10 -9.32 -14.89 -11.71
C GLU A 10 -10.20 -14.50 -10.50
N ILE A 11 -9.62 -14.43 -9.31
CA ILE A 11 -10.30 -14.15 -8.06
C ILE A 11 -9.84 -12.78 -7.55
N MET A 12 -10.79 -11.94 -7.23
CA MET A 12 -10.56 -10.59 -6.71
C MET A 12 -10.51 -10.59 -5.20
N ASP A 13 -9.77 -9.65 -4.62
CA ASP A 13 -9.63 -9.41 -3.20
C ASP A 13 -10.49 -8.20 -2.81
N PHE A 14 -11.15 -8.28 -1.67
CA PHE A 14 -12.02 -7.22 -1.17
C PHE A 14 -11.80 -7.02 0.33
N ILE A 15 -11.70 -5.77 0.75
CA ILE A 15 -11.67 -5.41 2.16
C ILE A 15 -13.10 -5.38 2.69
N ILE A 16 -13.37 -6.16 3.71
CA ILE A 16 -14.67 -6.32 4.36
C ILE A 16 -14.56 -5.74 5.78
N TYR A 17 -15.47 -4.83 6.13
CA TYR A 17 -15.62 -4.32 7.49
C TYR A 17 -16.46 -5.29 8.31
N ASN A 18 -15.94 -5.77 9.42
CA ASN A 18 -16.66 -6.67 10.32
C ASN A 18 -17.76 -5.94 11.13
N ASN A 19 -17.69 -4.61 11.20
CA ASN A 19 -18.69 -3.79 11.85
C ASN A 19 -19.89 -3.54 10.93
N PRO A 20 -21.12 -3.92 11.32
CA PRO A 20 -22.33 -3.80 10.48
C PRO A 20 -22.75 -2.34 10.17
N TRP A 21 -22.21 -1.36 10.86
CA TRP A 21 -22.49 0.05 10.59
C TRP A 21 -21.76 0.60 9.35
N TYR A 22 -20.74 -0.11 8.87
CA TYR A 22 -20.05 0.26 7.65
C TYR A 22 -20.66 -0.42 6.42
N TYR A 23 -20.59 0.26 5.29
CA TYR A 23 -21.06 -0.31 4.03
C TYR A 23 -20.23 -1.55 3.68
N ASN A 24 -20.92 -2.67 3.53
CA ASN A 24 -20.33 -3.93 3.12
C ASN A 24 -21.07 -4.41 1.86
N PRO A 25 -20.40 -4.52 0.70
CA PRO A 25 -21.02 -4.97 -0.55
C PRO A 25 -21.13 -6.50 -0.63
N SER A 26 -21.36 -7.20 0.47
CA SER A 26 -21.44 -8.67 0.52
C SER A 26 -22.49 -9.26 -0.42
N ASP A 27 -23.54 -8.50 -0.73
CA ASP A 27 -24.57 -8.86 -1.71
C ASP A 27 -24.10 -8.75 -3.18
N LYS A 28 -22.96 -8.09 -3.42
CA LYS A 28 -22.37 -7.86 -4.73
C LYS A 28 -21.15 -8.73 -5.02
N ILE A 29 -20.69 -9.48 -4.03
CA ILE A 29 -19.50 -10.31 -4.09
C ILE A 29 -19.85 -11.75 -3.74
N GLU A 30 -19.57 -12.66 -4.65
CA GLU A 30 -19.66 -14.10 -4.41
C GLU A 30 -18.36 -14.57 -3.74
N ASN A 31 -18.29 -14.43 -2.41
CA ASN A 31 -17.11 -14.82 -1.64
C ASN A 31 -16.92 -16.35 -1.66
N ALA A 32 -15.76 -16.78 -2.15
CA ALA A 32 -15.33 -18.17 -2.16
C ALA A 32 -14.46 -18.54 -0.95
N CYS A 33 -13.79 -17.53 -0.36
CA CYS A 33 -12.99 -17.64 0.86
C CYS A 33 -12.99 -16.30 1.60
N VAL A 34 -12.97 -16.34 2.92
CA VAL A 34 -12.77 -15.15 3.77
C VAL A 34 -11.66 -15.44 4.76
N ILE A 35 -10.75 -14.49 4.91
CA ILE A 35 -9.69 -14.51 5.93
C ILE A 35 -9.94 -13.33 6.87
N GLU A 36 -10.08 -13.60 8.15
CA GLU A 36 -10.16 -12.58 9.18
C GLU A 36 -8.78 -11.97 9.40
N VAL A 37 -8.68 -10.65 9.35
CA VAL A 37 -7.45 -9.90 9.64
C VAL A 37 -7.40 -9.61 11.13
N ASP A 38 -8.42 -8.90 11.61
CA ASP A 38 -8.62 -8.58 13.03
C ASP A 38 -10.13 -8.43 13.33
N GLU A 39 -10.47 -7.91 14.50
CA GLU A 39 -11.86 -7.69 14.91
C GLU A 39 -12.63 -6.72 14.00
N ASN A 40 -11.93 -5.84 13.27
CA ASN A 40 -12.52 -4.79 12.44
C ASN A 40 -12.57 -5.15 10.96
N PHE A 41 -11.61 -5.97 10.48
CA PHE A 41 -11.41 -6.24 9.07
C PHE A 41 -11.33 -7.72 8.74
N SER A 42 -11.92 -8.08 7.62
CA SER A 42 -11.71 -9.36 6.93
C SER A 42 -11.38 -9.12 5.46
N ILE A 43 -10.75 -10.08 4.83
CA ILE A 43 -10.49 -10.05 3.39
C ILE A 43 -11.32 -11.15 2.74
N GLY A 44 -12.19 -10.74 1.81
CA GLY A 44 -12.97 -11.63 0.98
C GLY A 44 -12.28 -11.89 -0.35
N TYR A 45 -12.22 -13.15 -0.75
CA TYR A 45 -11.72 -13.57 -2.05
C TYR A 45 -12.88 -14.12 -2.86
N GLY A 46 -13.22 -13.49 -3.98
CA GLY A 46 -14.40 -13.85 -4.72
C GLY A 46 -14.51 -13.25 -6.11
N LYS A 47 -15.68 -13.37 -6.72
CA LYS A 47 -16.04 -12.75 -7.99
C LYS A 47 -17.17 -11.75 -7.78
N LEU A 48 -17.25 -10.75 -8.67
CA LEU A 48 -18.40 -9.85 -8.68
C LEU A 48 -19.62 -10.61 -9.19
N SER A 49 -20.78 -10.34 -8.57
CA SER A 49 -22.05 -10.97 -8.95
C SER A 49 -22.52 -10.49 -10.34
N GLY A 50 -22.86 -11.44 -11.22
CA GLY A 50 -23.38 -11.17 -12.55
C GLY A 50 -22.38 -10.43 -13.46
N ASP A 51 -22.88 -9.47 -14.25
CA ASP A 51 -22.09 -8.65 -15.19
C ASP A 51 -21.55 -7.36 -14.57
N MET A 52 -21.49 -7.29 -13.23
CA MET A 52 -21.04 -6.10 -12.52
C MET A 52 -19.56 -5.83 -12.78
N LYS A 53 -19.23 -4.55 -13.03
CA LYS A 53 -17.85 -4.09 -13.17
C LYS A 53 -17.34 -3.49 -11.85
N MET A 54 -16.05 -3.64 -11.63
CA MET A 54 -15.35 -2.99 -10.52
C MET A 54 -15.43 -1.47 -10.69
N SER A 55 -15.97 -0.80 -9.68
CA SER A 55 -16.01 0.65 -9.58
C SER A 55 -16.25 1.06 -8.14
N ILE A 56 -15.82 2.25 -7.73
CA ILE A 56 -16.12 2.77 -6.39
C ILE A 56 -17.61 3.04 -6.21
N SER A 57 -18.33 3.28 -7.30
CA SER A 57 -19.79 3.44 -7.30
C SER A 57 -20.51 2.16 -6.91
N ASN A 58 -20.02 1.01 -7.34
CA ASN A 58 -20.62 -0.29 -7.05
C ASN A 58 -20.20 -0.84 -5.69
N LEU A 59 -18.92 -0.77 -5.37
CA LEU A 59 -18.32 -1.46 -4.22
C LEU A 59 -18.03 -0.54 -3.04
N GLY A 60 -17.92 0.76 -3.27
CA GLY A 60 -17.37 1.70 -2.29
C GLY A 60 -15.86 1.84 -2.41
N TYR A 61 -15.35 3.02 -2.07
CA TYR A 61 -13.92 3.33 -2.22
C TYR A 61 -13.03 2.43 -1.36
N GLN A 62 -13.43 2.19 -0.12
CA GLN A 62 -12.60 1.49 0.86
C GLN A 62 -12.61 -0.04 0.69
N THR A 63 -13.59 -0.61 0.01
CA THR A 63 -13.66 -2.06 -0.26
C THR A 63 -12.66 -2.51 -1.31
N ILE A 64 -12.30 -1.63 -2.24
CA ILE A 64 -11.31 -1.91 -3.27
C ILE A 64 -9.91 -1.70 -2.68
N PRO A 65 -9.07 -2.74 -2.58
CA PRO A 65 -7.70 -2.61 -2.08
C PRO A 65 -6.89 -1.64 -2.93
N LYS A 66 -6.02 -0.83 -2.29
CA LYS A 66 -5.13 0.09 -3.00
C LYS A 66 -3.84 -0.61 -3.38
N LEU A 67 -3.15 -0.07 -4.37
CA LEU A 67 -1.82 -0.50 -4.77
C LEU A 67 -0.76 0.34 -4.08
N TYR A 68 0.25 -0.33 -3.54
CA TYR A 68 1.38 0.27 -2.85
C TYR A 68 2.65 0.04 -3.65
N GLY A 69 3.45 1.08 -3.83
CA GLY A 69 4.75 1.04 -4.47
C GLY A 69 5.88 1.20 -3.46
N ILE A 70 7.08 0.84 -3.90
CA ILE A 70 8.33 0.95 -3.16
C ILE A 70 8.69 2.43 -2.99
N MET A 71 9.15 2.82 -1.78
CA MET A 71 9.59 4.15 -1.42
C MET A 71 11.05 4.12 -0.98
N ASP A 72 11.85 5.07 -1.47
CA ASP A 72 13.25 5.21 -1.11
C ASP A 72 13.42 5.90 0.26
N THR A 73 14.50 5.55 0.99
CA THR A 73 14.81 6.11 2.31
C THR A 73 16.30 6.47 2.42
N SER A 74 16.61 7.73 2.65
CA SER A 74 17.95 8.16 3.03
C SER A 74 17.93 9.00 4.31
N SER A 75 18.84 8.69 5.26
CA SER A 75 19.45 9.52 6.27
C SER A 75 19.20 9.19 7.76
N MET A 76 19.99 8.23 8.28
CA MET A 76 20.10 7.96 9.73
C MET A 76 20.77 9.11 10.52
N ASP A 77 21.68 9.82 9.89
CA ASP A 77 22.41 10.92 10.54
C ASP A 77 21.50 12.11 10.83
N ALA A 78 20.65 12.46 9.90
CA ALA A 78 19.70 13.56 10.05
C ALA A 78 18.63 13.28 11.11
N ALA A 79 18.25 12.02 11.30
CA ALA A 79 17.33 11.60 12.35
C ALA A 79 18.01 11.48 13.74
N GLY A 80 19.32 11.73 13.85
CA GLY A 80 20.06 11.64 15.10
C GLY A 80 20.29 10.21 15.61
N ILE A 81 20.06 9.20 14.79
CA ILE A 81 20.17 7.78 15.16
C ILE A 81 21.62 7.43 15.47
N THR A 82 22.57 7.84 14.64
CA THR A 82 24.00 7.62 14.83
C THR A 82 24.48 8.21 16.17
N SER A 83 23.99 9.41 16.52
CA SER A 83 24.29 10.02 17.80
C SER A 83 23.74 9.22 18.99
N SER A 84 22.56 8.63 18.87
CA SER A 84 21.92 7.81 19.91
C SER A 84 22.63 6.48 20.12
N LEU A 85 23.06 5.81 19.04
CA LEU A 85 23.82 4.56 19.09
C LEU A 85 25.18 4.72 19.78
N ASN A 86 25.81 5.89 19.65
CA ASN A 86 27.12 6.19 20.19
C ASN A 86 27.08 6.78 21.61
N GLN A 87 25.91 6.87 22.25
CA GLN A 87 25.79 7.35 23.64
C GLN A 87 26.27 6.29 24.65
N PRO A 88 27.32 6.54 25.43
CA PRO A 88 27.96 5.52 26.29
C PRO A 88 27.05 4.93 27.37
N PHE A 89 25.96 5.61 27.72
CA PHE A 89 25.08 5.26 28.84
C PHE A 89 23.70 4.73 28.42
N LEU A 90 23.31 4.84 27.16
CA LEU A 90 21.95 4.48 26.72
C LEU A 90 21.86 3.03 26.22
N ASN A 91 22.88 2.47 25.60
CA ASN A 91 22.93 1.12 25.01
C ASN A 91 21.62 0.72 24.27
N VAL A 92 21.05 1.65 23.49
CA VAL A 92 19.77 1.49 22.78
C VAL A 92 20.01 0.89 21.39
N ARG A 93 20.31 -0.40 21.36
CA ARG A 93 20.70 -1.12 20.14
C ARG A 93 19.60 -2.08 19.62
N GLY A 94 18.40 -2.02 20.22
CA GLY A 94 17.26 -2.87 19.82
C GLY A 94 17.22 -4.26 20.47
N GLN A 95 18.10 -4.56 21.44
CA GLN A 95 18.09 -5.86 22.12
C GLN A 95 16.75 -6.12 22.81
N GLY A 96 16.18 -7.31 22.60
CA GLY A 96 14.89 -7.71 23.18
C GLY A 96 13.66 -7.13 22.46
N VAL A 97 13.85 -6.54 21.27
CA VAL A 97 12.79 -5.99 20.42
C VAL A 97 12.73 -6.74 19.11
N ILE A 98 11.54 -6.96 18.56
CA ILE A 98 11.31 -7.46 17.22
C ILE A 98 11.17 -6.27 16.25
N MET A 99 11.98 -6.26 15.19
CA MET A 99 11.81 -5.39 14.03
C MET A 99 11.02 -6.16 12.97
N GLY A 100 9.79 -5.75 12.75
CA GLY A 100 8.89 -6.31 11.74
C GLY A 100 9.05 -5.57 10.41
N ILE A 101 9.38 -6.28 9.34
CA ILE A 101 9.51 -5.73 7.98
C ILE A 101 8.41 -6.34 7.11
N VAL A 102 7.64 -5.51 6.42
CA VAL A 102 6.66 -5.94 5.41
C VAL A 102 7.06 -5.32 4.09
N ASP A 103 7.66 -6.12 3.18
CA ASP A 103 8.32 -5.61 1.98
C ASP A 103 8.53 -6.73 0.91
N THR A 104 9.48 -6.54 -0.01
CA THR A 104 9.80 -7.46 -1.12
C THR A 104 10.46 -8.77 -0.70
N GLY A 105 10.86 -8.91 0.55
CA GLY A 105 11.58 -10.06 1.10
C GLY A 105 12.86 -9.66 1.82
N ILE A 106 13.77 -10.60 1.99
CA ILE A 106 15.09 -10.36 2.61
C ILE A 106 16.13 -11.36 2.08
N ASP A 107 17.30 -10.88 1.72
CA ASP A 107 18.45 -11.78 1.55
C ASP A 107 18.96 -12.26 2.93
N TYR A 108 18.37 -13.35 3.42
CA TYR A 108 18.71 -13.92 4.72
C TYR A 108 20.15 -14.46 4.78
N THR A 109 20.82 -14.61 3.61
CA THR A 109 22.20 -15.05 3.53
C THR A 109 23.22 -13.94 3.74
N HIS A 110 22.75 -12.66 3.70
CA HIS A 110 23.60 -11.49 3.88
C HIS A 110 24.14 -11.40 5.33
N GLU A 111 25.41 -11.01 5.49
CA GLU A 111 26.10 -10.95 6.78
C GLU A 111 25.46 -9.96 7.78
N ALA A 112 24.85 -8.88 7.28
CA ALA A 112 24.17 -7.87 8.09
C ALA A 112 23.00 -8.44 8.94
N PHE A 113 22.52 -9.65 8.65
CA PHE A 113 21.42 -10.29 9.37
C PHE A 113 21.85 -11.49 10.19
N LYS A 114 23.15 -11.70 10.37
CA LYS A 114 23.72 -12.82 11.13
C LYS A 114 24.27 -12.38 12.48
N LYS A 115 24.13 -13.23 13.49
CA LYS A 115 24.87 -13.14 14.77
C LYS A 115 26.27 -13.77 14.65
N SER A 116 26.36 -14.83 13.83
CA SER A 116 27.59 -15.55 13.48
C SER A 116 27.35 -16.26 12.15
N PRO A 117 28.37 -16.84 11.48
CA PRO A 117 28.23 -17.41 10.14
C PRO A 117 26.99 -18.31 9.91
N ASN A 118 26.60 -19.08 10.91
CA ASN A 118 25.49 -20.05 10.81
C ASN A 118 24.31 -19.71 11.72
N VAL A 119 24.27 -18.49 12.28
CA VAL A 119 23.20 -18.07 13.22
C VAL A 119 22.61 -16.77 12.77
N SER A 120 21.37 -16.80 12.32
CA SER A 120 20.61 -15.65 11.89
C SER A 120 19.99 -14.86 13.06
N ARG A 121 19.85 -13.53 12.88
CA ARG A 121 18.98 -12.69 13.71
C ARG A 121 17.52 -12.69 13.23
N ILE A 122 17.26 -13.25 12.05
CA ILE A 122 15.93 -13.39 11.52
C ILE A 122 15.22 -14.50 12.29
N ALA A 123 14.20 -14.14 13.04
CA ALA A 123 13.44 -15.05 13.88
C ALA A 123 12.39 -15.82 13.07
N VAL A 124 11.82 -15.18 12.04
CA VAL A 124 10.78 -15.75 11.19
C VAL A 124 10.72 -15.02 9.85
N ILE A 125 10.43 -15.76 8.77
CA ILE A 125 10.05 -15.20 7.45
C ILE A 125 8.70 -15.80 7.07
N TRP A 126 7.72 -14.98 6.74
CA TRP A 126 6.52 -15.40 6.03
C TRP A 126 6.63 -14.99 4.57
N ASP A 127 6.83 -15.96 3.70
CA ASP A 127 6.83 -15.77 2.25
C ASP A 127 5.42 -16.01 1.70
N GLN A 128 4.72 -14.93 1.34
CA GLN A 128 3.37 -14.99 0.77
C GLN A 128 3.34 -15.59 -0.64
N THR A 129 4.49 -15.64 -1.34
CA THR A 129 4.61 -16.26 -2.67
C THR A 129 4.81 -17.76 -2.59
N GLY A 130 5.31 -18.29 -1.45
CA GLY A 130 5.63 -19.68 -1.22
C GLY A 130 4.42 -20.60 -1.35
N GLU A 131 4.64 -21.87 -1.71
CA GLU A 131 3.57 -22.86 -1.75
C GLU A 131 3.17 -23.30 -0.33
N TRP A 132 1.88 -23.38 -0.11
CA TRP A 132 1.32 -23.92 1.13
C TRP A 132 1.52 -25.43 1.19
N ASN A 133 2.47 -25.90 2.01
CA ASN A 133 2.67 -27.32 2.23
C ASN A 133 1.82 -27.82 3.39
N ASN A 134 0.67 -28.39 3.07
CA ASN A 134 -0.22 -29.07 4.01
C ASN A 134 0.22 -30.56 4.19
N THR A 135 1.50 -30.82 4.49
CA THR A 135 1.99 -32.18 4.77
C THR A 135 1.79 -32.51 6.23
N GLU A 136 1.23 -33.71 6.49
CA GLU A 136 0.78 -34.26 7.77
C GLU A 136 1.82 -34.33 8.92
N ASN A 137 3.04 -33.84 8.72
CA ASN A 137 4.11 -33.84 9.72
C ASN A 137 4.32 -32.47 10.40
N GLN A 138 3.33 -31.57 10.38
CA GLN A 138 3.46 -30.22 10.89
C GLN A 138 2.97 -30.01 12.33
N GLU A 139 2.72 -31.05 13.12
CA GLU A 139 2.36 -30.90 14.55
C GLU A 139 3.41 -30.13 15.38
N SER A 140 4.64 -29.99 14.89
CA SER A 140 5.70 -29.19 15.54
C SER A 140 5.99 -27.85 14.89
N ARG A 141 5.43 -27.58 13.69
CA ARG A 141 5.85 -26.42 12.87
C ARG A 141 5.05 -25.14 13.04
N SER A 142 3.87 -25.20 13.58
CA SER A 142 3.15 -23.99 13.87
C SER A 142 1.65 -24.21 14.12
N ASP A 143 1.29 -24.43 15.32
CA ASP A 143 -0.03 -24.06 15.83
C ASP A 143 -0.36 -22.58 15.55
N TYR A 144 0.58 -21.84 14.98
CA TYR A 144 0.58 -20.38 14.91
C TYR A 144 0.15 -19.81 13.56
N VAL A 145 0.55 -20.38 12.46
CA VAL A 145 0.37 -19.79 11.13
C VAL A 145 -0.66 -20.54 10.30
N SER A 146 -0.81 -21.83 10.54
CA SER A 146 -1.60 -22.71 9.68
C SER A 146 -3.11 -22.49 9.75
N SER A 147 -3.63 -21.98 10.86
CA SER A 147 -5.09 -21.83 11.02
C SER A 147 -5.63 -20.50 10.50
N VAL A 148 -4.84 -19.43 10.53
CA VAL A 148 -5.29 -18.06 10.19
C VAL A 148 -4.91 -17.66 8.77
N TYR A 149 -3.62 -17.75 8.40
CA TYR A 149 -3.11 -17.15 7.18
C TYR A 149 -3.19 -18.01 5.92
N LYS A 150 -3.77 -19.13 5.90
CA LYS A 150 -4.22 -20.04 4.82
C LYS A 150 -3.47 -19.99 3.46
N TYR A 151 -2.35 -19.28 3.32
CA TYR A 151 -1.50 -19.20 2.12
C TYR A 151 -0.05 -18.81 2.48
N GLY A 152 0.85 -18.96 1.51
CA GLY A 152 2.28 -18.68 1.69
C GLY A 152 2.98 -19.76 2.51
N ARG A 153 4.24 -19.55 2.82
CA ARG A 153 5.07 -20.44 3.65
C ARG A 153 5.82 -19.66 4.71
N VAL A 154 5.84 -20.20 5.92
CA VAL A 154 6.59 -19.62 7.03
C VAL A 154 7.85 -20.42 7.27
N PHE A 155 8.98 -19.72 7.42
CA PHE A 155 10.27 -20.27 7.74
C PHE A 155 10.71 -19.82 9.13
N THR A 156 11.08 -20.78 9.99
CA THR A 156 11.53 -20.51 11.35
C THR A 156 13.02 -20.19 11.38
N ASN A 157 13.49 -19.64 12.51
CA ASN A 157 14.94 -19.40 12.72
C ASN A 157 15.77 -20.67 12.56
N GLU A 158 15.26 -21.82 13.01
CA GLU A 158 15.93 -23.11 12.92
C GLU A 158 16.13 -23.52 11.44
N GLU A 159 15.14 -23.32 10.59
CA GLU A 159 15.23 -23.61 9.15
C GLU A 159 16.21 -22.66 8.46
N ILE A 160 16.18 -21.38 8.80
CA ILE A 160 17.12 -20.38 8.29
C ILE A 160 18.55 -20.73 8.71
N ASN A 161 18.76 -21.12 9.97
CA ASN A 161 20.08 -21.54 10.46
C ASN A 161 20.56 -22.82 9.77
N ALA A 162 19.66 -23.77 9.48
CA ALA A 162 20.01 -24.97 8.70
C ALA A 162 20.41 -24.61 7.27
N ALA A 163 19.74 -23.66 6.62
CA ALA A 163 20.09 -23.14 5.31
C ALA A 163 21.49 -22.47 5.32
N LEU A 164 21.76 -21.62 6.32
CA LEU A 164 23.08 -20.98 6.48
C LEU A 164 24.19 -21.96 6.72
N LYS A 165 23.94 -23.02 7.50
CA LYS A 165 24.89 -24.10 7.71
C LYS A 165 25.18 -24.84 6.39
N ALA A 166 24.13 -25.18 5.63
CA ALA A 166 24.32 -25.80 4.31
C ALA A 166 25.18 -24.92 3.39
N GLN A 167 24.96 -23.59 3.39
CA GLN A 167 25.80 -22.64 2.65
C GLN A 167 27.26 -22.69 3.09
N SER A 168 27.52 -22.72 4.40
CA SER A 168 28.89 -22.81 4.95
C SER A 168 29.60 -24.14 4.58
N ASP A 169 28.82 -25.21 4.46
CA ASP A 169 29.30 -26.53 4.06
C ASP A 169 29.45 -26.69 2.52
N GLY A 170 29.22 -25.60 1.76
CA GLY A 170 29.34 -25.53 0.29
C GLY A 170 28.09 -25.99 -0.48
N GLY A 171 26.97 -26.20 0.20
CA GLY A 171 25.67 -26.53 -0.38
C GLY A 171 24.85 -25.28 -0.77
N ASN A 172 23.65 -25.51 -1.30
CA ASN A 172 22.72 -24.46 -1.72
C ASN A 172 21.72 -24.14 -0.58
N PRO A 173 21.77 -22.96 0.06
CA PRO A 173 20.86 -22.60 1.15
C PRO A 173 19.39 -22.56 0.70
N TYR A 174 19.12 -22.26 -0.56
CA TYR A 174 17.76 -22.11 -1.11
C TYR A 174 17.03 -23.46 -1.31
N GLU A 175 17.70 -24.59 -1.13
CA GLU A 175 17.04 -25.89 -1.03
C GLU A 175 16.28 -26.07 0.31
N TYR A 176 16.70 -25.33 1.35
CA TYR A 176 16.08 -25.32 2.68
C TYR A 176 15.06 -24.19 2.81
N VAL A 177 15.49 -22.98 2.47
CA VAL A 177 14.66 -21.77 2.51
C VAL A 177 14.71 -21.12 1.12
N PRO A 178 13.75 -21.40 0.22
CA PRO A 178 13.75 -20.91 -1.16
C PRO A 178 13.40 -19.44 -1.30
N GLU A 179 13.06 -18.75 -0.20
CA GLU A 179 12.77 -17.31 -0.22
C GLU A 179 14.00 -16.54 -0.75
N LYS A 180 13.74 -15.58 -1.64
CA LYS A 180 14.72 -14.64 -2.21
C LYS A 180 14.10 -13.28 -2.38
N ASP A 181 14.77 -12.27 -1.93
CA ASP A 181 14.45 -10.88 -2.30
C ASP A 181 15.05 -10.60 -3.68
N THR A 182 14.22 -10.67 -4.72
CA THR A 182 14.65 -10.46 -6.11
C THR A 182 14.67 -9.00 -6.51
N ASP A 183 13.98 -8.13 -5.77
CA ASP A 183 13.98 -6.68 -5.96
C ASP A 183 15.14 -6.02 -5.22
N GLY A 184 15.39 -6.46 -3.98
CA GLY A 184 16.42 -5.93 -3.09
C GLY A 184 15.94 -4.84 -2.15
N HIS A 185 14.74 -4.28 -2.35
CA HIS A 185 14.23 -3.19 -1.52
C HIS A 185 14.02 -3.61 -0.06
N GLY A 186 13.37 -4.75 0.18
CA GLY A 186 13.16 -5.25 1.54
C GLY A 186 14.47 -5.54 2.28
N THR A 187 15.46 -6.08 1.58
CA THR A 187 16.82 -6.29 2.11
C THR A 187 17.48 -4.97 2.48
N PHE A 188 17.35 -3.95 1.64
CA PHE A 188 17.89 -2.62 1.87
C PHE A 188 17.23 -1.96 3.10
N ILE A 189 15.90 -1.95 3.17
CA ILE A 189 15.13 -1.41 4.31
C ILE A 189 15.50 -2.13 5.61
N ALA A 190 15.55 -3.48 5.59
CA ALA A 190 15.95 -4.27 6.74
C ALA A 190 17.40 -3.98 7.19
N GLY A 191 18.30 -3.73 6.23
CA GLY A 191 19.67 -3.32 6.48
C GLY A 191 19.74 -2.01 7.25
N ILE A 192 19.08 -0.96 6.76
CA ILE A 192 19.03 0.36 7.42
C ILE A 192 18.38 0.26 8.79
N ALA A 193 17.26 -0.45 8.91
CA ALA A 193 16.54 -0.57 10.18
C ALA A 193 17.31 -1.40 11.21
N ALA A 194 17.95 -2.50 10.79
CA ALA A 194 18.40 -3.54 11.71
C ALA A 194 19.72 -4.23 11.32
N GLY A 195 20.46 -3.72 10.36
CA GLY A 195 21.74 -4.33 9.95
C GLY A 195 22.73 -4.41 11.11
N SER A 196 23.44 -5.55 11.25
CA SER A 196 24.50 -5.72 12.23
C SER A 196 25.60 -4.69 12.01
N GLN A 197 26.23 -4.28 13.09
CA GLN A 197 27.36 -3.36 13.00
C GLN A 197 28.54 -4.05 12.30
N THR A 198 29.05 -3.41 11.27
CA THR A 198 30.31 -3.72 10.58
C THR A 198 31.25 -2.51 10.71
N ASP A 199 32.45 -2.60 10.10
CA ASP A 199 33.38 -1.47 10.06
C ASP A 199 32.86 -0.30 9.21
N GLU A 200 31.98 -0.59 8.24
CA GLU A 200 31.50 0.39 7.26
C GLU A 200 30.04 0.80 7.49
N PHE A 201 29.27 0.00 8.21
CA PHE A 201 27.83 0.19 8.33
C PHE A 201 27.29 -0.28 9.69
N CYS A 202 26.23 0.39 10.16
CA CYS A 202 25.44 -0.02 11.33
C CYS A 202 23.98 0.40 11.12
N GLY A 203 23.04 -0.55 11.19
CA GLY A 203 21.61 -0.25 11.17
C GLY A 203 21.15 0.47 12.45
N ALA A 204 19.95 1.04 12.43
CA ALA A 204 19.38 1.77 13.54
C ALA A 204 19.21 0.92 14.82
N ALA A 205 18.88 -0.36 14.66
CA ALA A 205 18.70 -1.31 15.76
C ALA A 205 19.48 -2.62 15.50
N PRO A 206 20.84 -2.60 15.56
CA PRO A 206 21.70 -3.70 15.10
C PRO A 206 21.63 -4.97 15.95
N GLU A 207 20.98 -4.94 17.12
CA GLU A 207 20.85 -6.08 18.04
C GLU A 207 19.42 -6.59 18.19
N CYS A 208 18.45 -6.03 17.41
CA CYS A 208 17.07 -6.52 17.42
C CYS A 208 16.95 -7.90 16.74
N GLU A 209 15.84 -8.58 17.00
CA GLU A 209 15.40 -9.73 16.20
C GLU A 209 14.59 -9.23 15.00
N LEU A 210 14.69 -9.90 13.85
CA LEU A 210 13.94 -9.57 12.65
C LEU A 210 12.77 -10.55 12.45
N ALA A 211 11.59 -10.04 12.12
CA ALA A 211 10.48 -10.80 11.61
C ALA A 211 10.07 -10.20 10.25
N VAL A 212 10.10 -11.00 9.20
CA VAL A 212 9.96 -10.50 7.83
C VAL A 212 8.75 -11.11 7.15
N VAL A 213 8.00 -10.28 6.47
CA VAL A 213 6.93 -10.69 5.56
C VAL A 213 7.34 -10.29 4.14
N LYS A 214 7.54 -11.31 3.30
CA LYS A 214 7.70 -11.11 1.87
C LYS A 214 6.33 -11.07 1.23
N LEU A 215 6.00 -9.94 0.65
CA LEU A 215 4.74 -9.73 -0.04
C LEU A 215 4.69 -10.46 -1.38
N LYS A 216 3.51 -10.95 -1.74
CA LYS A 216 3.23 -11.34 -3.12
C LYS A 216 2.87 -10.12 -3.98
N GLU A 217 3.15 -10.18 -5.26
CA GLU A 217 2.76 -9.13 -6.20
C GLU A 217 1.25 -9.01 -6.33
N ALA A 218 0.79 -7.79 -6.59
CA ALA A 218 -0.62 -7.50 -6.83
C ALA A 218 -1.14 -8.22 -8.06
N LYS A 219 -2.38 -8.65 -7.99
CA LYS A 219 -3.05 -9.35 -9.09
C LYS A 219 -3.34 -8.42 -10.27
N ASP A 220 -3.35 -8.98 -11.46
CA ASP A 220 -3.53 -8.26 -12.72
C ASP A 220 -4.82 -7.44 -12.76
N TYR A 221 -5.94 -7.95 -12.22
CA TYR A 221 -7.22 -7.23 -12.22
C TYR A 221 -7.13 -5.88 -11.52
N LEU A 222 -6.32 -5.79 -10.46
CA LEU A 222 -6.16 -4.56 -9.69
C LEU A 222 -5.20 -3.59 -10.39
N LYS A 223 -4.11 -4.09 -10.97
CA LYS A 223 -3.23 -3.32 -11.87
C LYS A 223 -4.04 -2.73 -13.04
N GLU A 224 -4.95 -3.50 -13.64
CA GLU A 224 -5.83 -3.06 -14.72
C GLU A 224 -6.87 -2.03 -14.23
N TYR A 225 -7.43 -2.22 -13.04
CA TYR A 225 -8.37 -1.26 -12.46
C TYR A 225 -7.72 0.10 -12.22
N PHE A 226 -6.53 0.14 -11.64
CA PHE A 226 -5.78 1.38 -11.41
C PHE A 226 -4.95 1.86 -12.61
N LEU A 227 -4.99 1.12 -13.72
CA LEU A 227 -4.25 1.40 -14.96
C LEU A 227 -2.73 1.44 -14.77
N VAL A 228 -2.21 0.66 -13.84
CA VAL A 228 -0.77 0.51 -13.61
C VAL A 228 -0.19 -0.50 -14.58
N ASN A 229 1.02 -0.24 -15.08
CA ASN A 229 1.70 -1.18 -15.97
C ASN A 229 1.90 -2.54 -15.26
N ARG A 230 1.59 -3.64 -15.97
CA ARG A 230 1.71 -5.01 -15.44
C ARG A 230 3.13 -5.37 -14.98
N GLU A 231 4.15 -4.76 -15.59
CA GLU A 231 5.56 -4.99 -15.24
C GLU A 231 6.03 -4.22 -13.99
N THR A 232 5.21 -3.29 -13.49
CA THR A 232 5.55 -2.53 -12.28
C THR A 232 5.35 -3.40 -11.05
N ALA A 233 6.38 -3.49 -10.21
CA ALA A 233 6.29 -4.17 -8.92
C ALA A 233 5.38 -3.36 -7.98
N VAL A 234 4.23 -3.93 -7.65
CA VAL A 234 3.22 -3.31 -6.78
C VAL A 234 2.57 -4.37 -5.90
N PHE A 235 2.13 -3.96 -4.73
CA PHE A 235 1.57 -4.83 -3.71
C PHE A 235 0.16 -4.41 -3.33
N GLU A 236 -0.67 -5.39 -2.98
CA GLU A 236 -2.05 -5.14 -2.57
C GLU A 236 -2.13 -4.75 -1.10
N GLU A 237 -3.00 -3.80 -0.79
CA GLU A 237 -3.30 -3.38 0.58
C GLU A 237 -3.69 -4.56 1.47
N THR A 238 -4.43 -5.53 0.93
CA THR A 238 -4.87 -6.74 1.64
C THR A 238 -3.72 -7.61 2.13
N ASP A 239 -2.69 -7.80 1.31
CA ASP A 239 -1.51 -8.59 1.67
C ASP A 239 -0.65 -7.87 2.71
N ILE A 240 -0.57 -6.54 2.62
CA ILE A 240 0.11 -5.72 3.63
C ILE A 240 -0.63 -5.82 4.97
N MET A 241 -1.97 -5.72 4.97
CA MET A 241 -2.79 -5.86 6.18
C MET A 241 -2.59 -7.21 6.85
N LEU A 242 -2.59 -8.30 6.09
CA LEU A 242 -2.30 -9.64 6.61
C LEU A 242 -0.86 -9.76 7.13
N GLY A 243 0.11 -9.13 6.44
CA GLY A 243 1.49 -9.06 6.86
C GLY A 243 1.66 -8.36 8.21
N VAL A 244 1.01 -7.23 8.39
CA VAL A 244 0.98 -6.48 9.65
C VAL A 244 0.38 -7.31 10.77
N GLN A 245 -0.77 -7.97 10.51
CA GLN A 245 -1.41 -8.83 11.52
C GLN A 245 -0.53 -10.01 11.92
N PHE A 246 0.15 -10.64 10.95
CA PHE A 246 1.12 -11.70 11.22
C PHE A 246 2.22 -11.24 12.19
N LEU A 247 2.79 -10.06 12.00
CA LEU A 247 3.82 -9.50 12.88
C LEU A 247 3.28 -9.22 14.29
N LEU A 248 2.07 -8.66 14.39
CA LEU A 248 1.39 -8.40 15.67
C LEU A 248 1.17 -9.69 16.45
N ASP A 249 0.67 -10.72 15.79
CA ASP A 249 0.43 -12.02 16.41
C ASP A 249 1.74 -12.70 16.82
N TYR A 250 2.75 -12.67 15.96
CA TYR A 250 4.07 -13.22 16.24
C TYR A 250 4.70 -12.57 17.47
N ALA A 251 4.69 -11.24 17.55
CA ALA A 251 5.23 -10.50 18.69
C ALA A 251 4.44 -10.76 20.00
N ALA A 252 3.10 -10.81 19.90
CA ALA A 252 2.25 -11.11 21.03
C ALA A 252 2.52 -12.51 21.61
N LYS A 253 2.67 -13.53 20.76
CA LYS A 253 3.04 -14.88 21.17
C LYS A 253 4.42 -14.94 21.84
N ARG A 254 5.39 -14.21 21.28
CA ARG A 254 6.75 -14.08 21.83
C ARG A 254 6.79 -13.22 23.09
N LYS A 255 5.73 -12.47 23.38
CA LYS A 255 5.65 -11.47 24.48
C LYS A 255 6.78 -10.44 24.40
N MET A 256 7.10 -10.02 23.18
CA MET A 256 8.18 -9.06 22.90
C MET A 256 7.62 -7.76 22.32
N PRO A 257 8.26 -6.61 22.59
CA PRO A 257 7.96 -5.37 21.88
C PRO A 257 8.18 -5.51 20.37
N LEU A 258 7.37 -4.80 19.59
CA LEU A 258 7.38 -4.82 18.14
C LEU A 258 7.54 -3.40 17.58
N VAL A 259 8.45 -3.23 16.65
CA VAL A 259 8.51 -2.06 15.77
C VAL A 259 8.18 -2.54 14.36
N ILE A 260 7.11 -2.01 13.76
CA ILE A 260 6.71 -2.31 12.38
C ILE A 260 7.31 -1.22 11.49
N CYS A 261 8.08 -1.63 10.50
CA CYS A 261 8.66 -0.75 9.49
C CYS A 261 8.00 -1.02 8.12
N LEU A 262 7.38 0.02 7.55
CA LEU A 262 6.73 -0.01 6.26
C LEU A 262 7.43 0.96 5.31
N GLY A 263 8.19 0.41 4.33
CA GLY A 263 8.83 1.14 3.24
C GLY A 263 7.94 1.34 2.02
N LEU A 264 6.63 1.15 2.15
CA LEU A 264 5.65 1.15 1.07
C LEU A 264 4.64 2.28 1.24
N GLY A 265 4.17 2.84 0.13
CA GLY A 265 3.16 3.89 0.15
C GLY A 265 2.31 3.95 -1.12
N THR A 266 1.17 4.62 -1.02
CA THR A 266 0.26 4.84 -2.15
C THR A 266 -0.13 6.29 -2.30
N GLY A 267 -0.34 6.70 -3.57
CA GLY A 267 -0.94 7.98 -3.92
C GLY A 267 -2.46 8.03 -3.78
N SER A 268 -3.12 6.93 -3.46
CA SER A 268 -4.57 6.87 -3.26
C SER A 268 -4.97 7.20 -1.82
N GLY A 269 -6.12 7.83 -1.64
CA GLY A 269 -6.69 8.13 -0.32
C GLY A 269 -6.75 9.62 0.03
N PRO A 270 -7.53 9.96 1.08
CA PRO A 270 -7.86 11.34 1.44
C PRO A 270 -6.75 12.11 2.16
N ARG A 271 -5.61 11.52 2.44
CA ARG A 271 -4.51 12.08 3.27
C ARG A 271 -4.96 12.49 4.68
N THR A 272 -5.82 11.69 5.25
CA THR A 272 -6.35 11.90 6.62
C THR A 272 -6.11 10.69 7.53
N GLY A 273 -5.37 9.68 7.04
CA GLY A 273 -5.26 8.39 7.72
C GLY A 273 -6.54 7.54 7.69
N ALA A 274 -7.53 7.95 6.91
CA ALA A 274 -8.83 7.26 6.81
C ALA A 274 -8.84 6.24 5.65
N THR A 275 -7.88 5.34 5.62
CA THR A 275 -7.85 4.16 4.76
C THR A 275 -7.87 2.90 5.62
N PRO A 276 -8.23 1.73 5.07
CA PRO A 276 -8.25 0.48 5.85
C PRO A 276 -6.92 0.16 6.51
N LEU A 277 -5.83 0.20 5.75
CA LEU A 277 -4.49 -0.06 6.29
C LEU A 277 -4.09 0.99 7.34
N ALA A 278 -4.29 2.29 7.07
CA ALA A 278 -3.97 3.34 8.02
C ALA A 278 -4.77 3.20 9.33
N SER A 279 -6.06 2.85 9.23
CA SER A 279 -6.90 2.58 10.40
C SER A 279 -6.40 1.40 11.21
N MET A 280 -5.99 0.31 10.55
CA MET A 280 -5.40 -0.85 11.21
C MET A 280 -4.08 -0.50 11.91
N LEU A 281 -3.20 0.25 11.25
CA LEU A 281 -1.93 0.70 11.82
C LEU A 281 -2.12 1.67 13.00
N SER A 282 -3.13 2.54 12.92
CA SER A 282 -3.55 3.40 14.02
C SER A 282 -3.96 2.59 15.26
N LEU A 283 -4.76 1.54 15.08
CA LEU A 283 -5.15 0.62 16.15
C LEU A 283 -3.97 -0.20 16.67
N ALA A 284 -3.03 -0.57 15.82
CA ALA A 284 -1.80 -1.24 16.26
C ALA A 284 -0.93 -0.30 17.11
N ALA A 285 -0.78 0.96 16.70
CA ALA A 285 0.07 1.93 17.38
C ALA A 285 -0.42 2.33 18.79
N ILE A 286 -1.70 2.12 19.12
CA ILE A 286 -2.20 2.34 20.49
C ILE A 286 -1.98 1.15 21.43
N ARG A 287 -1.54 -0.01 20.90
CA ARG A 287 -1.23 -1.18 21.73
C ARG A 287 0.07 -0.93 22.51
N THR A 288 0.09 -1.36 23.75
CA THR A 288 1.33 -1.30 24.55
C THR A 288 2.43 -2.11 23.86
N ASN A 289 3.63 -1.56 23.80
CA ASN A 289 4.82 -2.19 23.20
C ASN A 289 4.77 -2.37 21.68
N VAL A 290 3.94 -1.63 20.94
CA VAL A 290 3.95 -1.59 19.49
C VAL A 290 4.26 -0.18 19.01
N VAL A 291 5.19 -0.06 18.08
CA VAL A 291 5.51 1.18 17.37
C VAL A 291 5.39 0.92 15.87
N VAL A 292 4.79 1.84 15.15
CA VAL A 292 4.66 1.78 13.69
C VAL A 292 5.43 2.94 13.08
N VAL A 293 6.28 2.63 12.12
CA VAL A 293 7.09 3.60 11.35
C VAL A 293 6.77 3.42 9.87
N SER A 294 6.48 4.51 9.17
CA SER A 294 6.18 4.51 7.74
C SER A 294 6.91 5.65 7.03
N CYS A 295 7.25 5.44 5.77
CA CYS A 295 7.82 6.46 4.89
C CYS A 295 6.75 7.41 4.36
N MET A 296 7.10 8.70 4.19
CA MET A 296 6.19 9.72 3.65
C MET A 296 6.11 9.72 2.11
N GLY A 297 6.95 8.95 1.42
CA GLY A 297 7.00 8.90 -0.03
C GLY A 297 7.92 9.95 -0.66
N ASN A 298 8.05 9.90 -2.00
CA ASN A 298 9.00 10.67 -2.81
C ASN A 298 8.31 11.66 -3.75
N GLU A 299 7.05 12.02 -3.48
CA GLU A 299 6.18 12.68 -4.44
C GLU A 299 6.28 14.22 -4.46
N ALA A 300 7.06 14.83 -3.55
CA ALA A 300 7.13 16.29 -3.42
C ALA A 300 7.54 17.02 -4.72
N ALA A 301 8.48 16.45 -5.48
CA ALA A 301 8.92 16.99 -6.77
C ALA A 301 8.13 16.43 -7.98
N GLY A 302 7.26 15.45 -7.76
CA GLY A 302 6.57 14.69 -8.81
C GLY A 302 5.44 15.45 -9.49
N ARG A 303 5.03 16.61 -8.96
CA ARG A 303 3.90 17.40 -9.48
C ARG A 303 2.60 16.60 -9.54
N THR A 304 2.42 15.68 -8.62
CA THR A 304 1.29 14.74 -8.54
C THR A 304 0.12 15.26 -7.71
N HIS A 305 0.27 16.44 -7.08
CA HIS A 305 -0.78 17.05 -6.26
C HIS A 305 -1.18 18.45 -6.74
N ILE A 306 -2.46 18.73 -6.64
CA ILE A 306 -3.07 20.05 -6.84
C ILE A 306 -4.10 20.34 -5.76
N SER A 307 -4.15 21.57 -5.28
CA SER A 307 -5.24 22.06 -4.44
C SER A 307 -5.96 23.23 -5.10
N GLY A 308 -7.22 23.41 -4.82
CA GLY A 308 -8.01 24.49 -5.38
C GLY A 308 -9.28 24.79 -4.61
N GLU A 309 -9.95 25.87 -5.01
CA GLU A 309 -11.24 26.31 -4.47
C GLU A 309 -12.23 26.54 -5.60
N ALA A 310 -13.24 25.69 -5.70
CA ALA A 310 -14.37 25.86 -6.62
C ALA A 310 -15.47 26.65 -5.92
N LEU A 311 -15.49 27.96 -6.13
CA LEU A 311 -16.38 28.88 -5.41
C LEU A 311 -17.71 29.17 -6.16
N SER A 312 -17.95 28.51 -7.28
CA SER A 312 -19.11 28.83 -8.12
C SER A 312 -19.70 27.58 -8.79
N SER A 313 -21.02 27.61 -8.94
CA SER A 313 -21.73 26.62 -9.75
C SER A 313 -21.72 26.94 -11.25
N VAL A 314 -21.22 28.11 -11.65
CA VAL A 314 -21.21 28.58 -13.05
C VAL A 314 -19.81 28.78 -13.57
N SER A 315 -18.91 29.38 -12.77
CA SER A 315 -17.51 29.61 -13.13
C SER A 315 -16.64 28.53 -12.42
N PRO A 316 -16.05 27.60 -13.17
CA PRO A 316 -15.28 26.51 -12.57
C PRO A 316 -13.89 26.93 -12.13
N TYR A 317 -13.30 26.17 -11.19
CA TYR A 317 -11.86 26.06 -11.10
C TYR A 317 -11.39 25.05 -12.16
N THR A 318 -10.40 25.42 -12.97
CA THR A 318 -9.89 24.56 -14.04
C THR A 318 -8.54 23.95 -13.61
N ILE A 319 -8.52 22.65 -13.47
CA ILE A 319 -7.30 21.86 -13.33
C ILE A 319 -6.72 21.62 -14.73
N GLU A 320 -5.45 21.95 -14.93
CA GLU A 320 -4.72 21.64 -16.16
C GLU A 320 -3.75 20.48 -15.89
N LEU A 321 -3.96 19.39 -16.62
CA LEU A 321 -3.23 18.13 -16.49
C LEU A 321 -2.47 17.85 -17.79
N ASN A 322 -1.14 17.87 -17.74
CA ASN A 322 -0.31 17.42 -18.83
C ASN A 322 -0.26 15.89 -18.89
N VAL A 323 -0.56 15.32 -20.03
CA VAL A 323 -0.42 13.88 -20.30
C VAL A 323 0.70 13.65 -21.28
N GLY A 324 1.67 12.82 -20.90
CA GLY A 324 2.83 12.52 -21.72
C GLY A 324 2.54 11.56 -22.87
N LYS A 325 3.43 11.51 -23.85
CA LYS A 325 3.24 10.78 -25.14
C LYS A 325 3.06 9.27 -24.99
N LYS A 326 3.64 8.68 -23.94
CA LYS A 326 3.66 7.22 -23.77
C LYS A 326 2.63 6.74 -22.75
N GLU A 327 1.82 7.66 -22.20
CA GLU A 327 0.84 7.33 -21.19
C GLU A 327 -0.30 6.50 -21.79
N LYS A 328 -0.50 5.29 -21.25
CA LYS A 328 -1.58 4.37 -21.68
C LYS A 328 -2.81 4.46 -20.81
N GLY A 329 -2.64 4.99 -19.62
CA GLY A 329 -3.73 5.20 -18.67
C GLY A 329 -3.24 5.39 -17.25
N PHE A 330 -4.06 6.08 -16.47
CA PHE A 330 -3.81 6.34 -15.05
C PHE A 330 -5.14 6.63 -14.34
N SER A 331 -5.14 6.49 -13.03
CA SER A 331 -6.22 6.95 -12.16
C SER A 331 -5.89 8.34 -11.60
N MET A 332 -6.92 9.10 -11.21
CA MET A 332 -6.80 10.38 -10.52
C MET A 332 -7.93 10.51 -9.52
N GLU A 333 -7.68 11.12 -8.39
CA GLU A 333 -8.68 11.34 -7.35
C GLU A 333 -8.82 12.82 -7.03
N ILE A 334 -10.06 13.29 -6.84
CA ILE A 334 -10.35 14.59 -6.23
C ILE A 334 -11.10 14.32 -4.94
N TRP A 335 -10.63 14.92 -3.86
CA TRP A 335 -11.23 14.81 -2.53
C TRP A 335 -11.66 16.17 -2.01
N ALA A 336 -12.89 16.26 -1.50
CA ALA A 336 -13.46 17.47 -0.95
C ALA A 336 -14.21 17.22 0.35
N ASN A 337 -14.37 18.27 1.15
CA ASN A 337 -15.20 18.18 2.35
C ASN A 337 -16.67 17.98 1.94
N THR A 338 -17.39 17.08 2.60
CA THR A 338 -18.81 16.78 2.31
C THR A 338 -19.78 17.93 2.48
N LEU A 339 -19.36 19.05 3.06
CA LEU A 339 -20.17 20.28 3.06
C LEU A 339 -20.28 20.88 1.66
N ASP A 340 -19.31 20.62 0.80
CA ASP A 340 -19.28 21.02 -0.61
C ASP A 340 -19.52 19.80 -1.49
N VAL A 341 -20.58 19.83 -2.29
CA VAL A 341 -20.82 18.83 -3.32
C VAL A 341 -20.23 19.35 -4.62
N LEU A 342 -19.23 18.67 -5.13
CA LEU A 342 -18.54 19.06 -6.35
C LEU A 342 -19.11 18.34 -7.57
N SER A 343 -18.98 18.97 -8.72
CA SER A 343 -19.29 18.36 -10.01
C SER A 343 -18.22 18.73 -11.01
N VAL A 344 -18.01 17.91 -12.03
CA VAL A 344 -16.90 18.08 -12.95
C VAL A 344 -17.35 18.02 -14.41
N SER A 345 -16.55 18.65 -15.29
CA SER A 345 -16.55 18.39 -16.72
C SER A 345 -15.13 18.23 -17.21
N VAL A 346 -14.93 17.49 -18.30
CA VAL A 346 -13.60 17.20 -18.86
C VAL A 346 -13.51 17.73 -20.28
N ILE A 347 -12.39 18.33 -20.62
CA ILE A 347 -12.06 18.85 -21.96
C ILE A 347 -10.74 18.20 -22.40
N SER A 348 -10.75 17.61 -23.58
CA SER A 348 -9.58 16.96 -24.18
C SER A 348 -8.56 17.97 -24.74
N PRO A 349 -7.35 17.55 -25.11
CA PRO A 349 -6.35 18.43 -25.72
C PRO A 349 -6.80 19.07 -27.06
N SER A 350 -7.66 18.41 -27.83
CA SER A 350 -8.24 18.98 -29.05
C SER A 350 -9.35 20.00 -28.81
N GLY A 351 -9.82 20.11 -27.55
CA GLY A 351 -10.94 20.97 -27.19
C GLY A 351 -12.31 20.30 -27.24
N GLU A 352 -12.38 18.98 -27.47
CA GLU A 352 -13.61 18.21 -27.31
C GLU A 352 -14.04 18.26 -25.85
N SER A 353 -15.25 18.69 -25.58
CA SER A 353 -15.77 18.85 -24.22
C SER A 353 -17.00 18.00 -23.98
N VAL A 354 -17.09 17.43 -22.78
CA VAL A 354 -18.27 16.70 -22.34
C VAL A 354 -19.11 17.55 -21.39
N PRO A 355 -20.45 17.34 -21.36
CA PRO A 355 -21.31 18.05 -20.43
C PRO A 355 -20.88 17.81 -18.99
N ARG A 356 -21.20 18.79 -18.12
CA ARG A 356 -20.99 18.69 -16.68
C ARG A 356 -21.71 17.48 -16.11
N LEU A 357 -20.99 16.68 -15.36
CA LEU A 357 -21.49 15.50 -14.65
C LEU A 357 -22.07 15.91 -13.30
N SER A 358 -23.23 15.39 -12.98
CA SER A 358 -23.83 15.58 -11.66
C SER A 358 -23.23 14.62 -10.66
N ALA A 359 -22.95 15.10 -9.45
CA ALA A 359 -22.51 14.28 -8.33
C ALA A 359 -23.59 13.25 -7.94
N ARG A 360 -23.37 11.99 -8.28
CA ARG A 360 -24.26 10.87 -7.94
C ARG A 360 -23.47 9.65 -7.55
N THR A 361 -23.65 9.20 -6.32
CA THR A 361 -23.11 7.92 -5.86
C THR A 361 -23.84 6.77 -6.58
N GLY A 362 -23.07 5.72 -6.94
CA GLY A 362 -23.62 4.49 -7.52
C GLY A 362 -23.80 4.53 -9.05
N MET A 363 -23.14 5.45 -9.74
CA MET A 363 -23.18 5.56 -11.20
C MET A 363 -21.81 5.89 -11.76
N THR A 364 -21.30 5.02 -12.63
CA THR A 364 -20.07 5.28 -13.41
C THR A 364 -20.43 6.02 -14.68
N ASN A 365 -19.85 7.20 -14.88
CA ASN A 365 -20.01 7.97 -16.11
C ASN A 365 -18.86 7.65 -17.06
N VAL A 366 -19.17 7.19 -18.26
CA VAL A 366 -18.19 6.86 -19.30
C VAL A 366 -18.18 7.96 -20.35
N LEU A 367 -17.10 8.75 -20.37
CA LEU A 367 -16.90 9.86 -21.30
C LEU A 367 -16.02 9.39 -22.45
N LYS A 368 -16.51 9.50 -23.67
CA LYS A 368 -15.78 9.12 -24.88
C LYS A 368 -15.38 10.36 -25.66
N PHE A 369 -14.08 10.49 -25.94
CA PHE A 369 -13.50 11.56 -26.76
C PHE A 369 -13.16 10.96 -28.13
N ILE A 370 -13.99 11.31 -29.12
CA ILE A 370 -13.98 10.64 -30.44
C ILE A 370 -12.73 11.05 -31.23
N PHE A 371 -12.32 12.33 -31.16
CA PHE A 371 -11.18 12.82 -31.93
C PHE A 371 -9.86 12.22 -31.47
N GLU A 372 -9.73 11.95 -30.17
CA GLU A 372 -8.50 11.35 -29.60
C GLU A 372 -8.58 9.84 -29.44
N ASN A 373 -9.74 9.24 -29.66
CA ASN A 373 -9.99 7.82 -29.34
C ASN A 373 -9.64 7.49 -27.87
N SER A 374 -9.96 8.41 -26.98
CA SER A 374 -9.70 8.34 -25.55
C SER A 374 -10.99 8.14 -24.76
N GLN A 375 -10.91 7.55 -23.57
CA GLN A 375 -12.03 7.39 -22.66
C GLN A 375 -11.66 7.86 -21.25
N VAL A 376 -12.59 8.55 -20.59
CA VAL A 376 -12.45 8.88 -19.17
C VAL A 376 -13.67 8.34 -18.43
N GLU A 377 -13.45 7.48 -17.45
CA GLU A 377 -14.48 7.01 -16.54
C GLU A 377 -14.46 7.87 -15.28
N VAL A 378 -15.63 8.29 -14.83
CA VAL A 378 -15.78 9.15 -13.64
C VAL A 378 -16.79 8.55 -12.69
N ASP A 379 -16.34 8.21 -11.51
CA ASP A 379 -17.12 7.68 -10.42
C ASP A 379 -17.21 8.67 -9.25
N TYR A 380 -18.38 8.75 -8.63
CA TYR A 380 -18.63 9.58 -7.46
C TYR A 380 -18.93 8.74 -6.22
N ARG A 381 -18.30 9.13 -5.11
CA ARG A 381 -18.75 8.78 -3.78
C ARG A 381 -18.92 10.08 -3.00
N VAL A 382 -20.16 10.55 -2.89
CA VAL A 382 -20.47 11.86 -2.26
C VAL A 382 -20.13 11.86 -0.77
N VAL A 383 -20.23 10.72 -0.11
CA VAL A 383 -19.74 10.51 1.26
C VAL A 383 -19.00 9.19 1.31
N ASP A 384 -17.70 9.26 1.47
CA ASP A 384 -16.89 8.09 1.80
C ASP A 384 -17.07 7.69 3.26
N THR A 385 -17.20 6.42 3.52
CA THR A 385 -17.61 5.90 4.84
C THR A 385 -16.58 6.06 5.94
N LEU A 386 -15.30 6.06 5.62
CA LEU A 386 -14.23 6.23 6.61
C LEU A 386 -13.86 7.69 6.82
N SER A 387 -13.58 8.38 5.73
CA SER A 387 -13.11 9.76 5.79
C SER A 387 -14.24 10.78 6.00
N GLY A 388 -15.46 10.43 5.60
CA GLY A 388 -16.58 11.37 5.53
C GLY A 388 -16.45 12.41 4.40
N TYR A 389 -15.45 12.30 3.53
CA TYR A 389 -15.23 13.22 2.41
C TYR A 389 -15.91 12.74 1.14
N GLU A 390 -16.15 13.67 0.20
CA GLU A 390 -16.48 13.33 -1.18
C GLU A 390 -15.22 12.89 -1.92
N VAL A 391 -15.32 11.81 -2.70
CA VAL A 391 -14.31 11.43 -3.67
C VAL A 391 -14.89 11.35 -5.06
N ILE A 392 -14.18 11.97 -6.01
CA ILE A 392 -14.40 11.86 -7.45
C ILE A 392 -13.20 11.09 -8.01
N PHE A 393 -13.45 9.89 -8.49
CA PHE A 393 -12.43 8.99 -9.00
C PHE A 393 -12.48 8.95 -10.52
N PHE A 394 -11.34 9.22 -11.14
CA PHE A 394 -11.18 9.23 -12.59
C PHE A 394 -10.30 8.07 -13.03
N ARG A 395 -10.64 7.49 -14.17
CA ARG A 395 -9.79 6.56 -14.91
C ARG A 395 -9.62 7.09 -16.33
N PHE A 396 -8.43 7.52 -16.67
CA PHE A 396 -8.06 7.97 -18.00
C PHE A 396 -7.54 6.77 -18.81
N ILE A 397 -8.27 6.33 -19.80
CA ILE A 397 -7.99 5.13 -20.60
C ILE A 397 -7.57 5.58 -21.99
N ASN A 398 -6.33 5.20 -22.41
CA ASN A 398 -5.70 5.65 -23.64
C ASN A 398 -5.79 7.18 -23.84
N PRO A 399 -5.36 7.98 -22.85
CA PRO A 399 -5.48 9.44 -22.96
C PRO A 399 -4.54 9.96 -24.06
N ALA A 400 -5.04 10.84 -24.89
CA ALA A 400 -4.19 11.54 -25.86
C ALA A 400 -3.16 12.41 -25.15
N GLN A 401 -1.97 12.51 -25.75
CA GLN A 401 -0.93 13.43 -25.31
C GLN A 401 -1.39 14.88 -25.36
N GLY A 402 -1.07 15.66 -24.34
CA GLY A 402 -1.33 17.10 -24.29
C GLY A 402 -2.01 17.52 -23.00
N VAL A 403 -2.56 18.73 -23.00
CA VAL A 403 -3.16 19.32 -21.81
C VAL A 403 -4.65 18.99 -21.75
N TRP A 404 -5.03 18.16 -20.81
CA TRP A 404 -6.41 17.90 -20.44
C TRP A 404 -6.87 18.95 -19.41
N LYS A 405 -8.15 19.36 -19.46
CA LYS A 405 -8.72 20.27 -18.49
C LYS A 405 -9.88 19.62 -17.77
N ILE A 406 -9.83 19.65 -16.44
CA ILE A 406 -10.91 19.20 -15.58
C ILE A 406 -11.48 20.45 -14.90
N ASN A 407 -12.70 20.80 -15.24
CA ASN A 407 -13.42 21.90 -14.62
C ASN A 407 -14.16 21.39 -13.38
N VAL A 408 -13.90 21.99 -12.24
CA VAL A 408 -14.51 21.66 -10.95
C VAL A 408 -15.48 22.79 -10.56
N TYR A 409 -16.72 22.43 -10.24
CA TYR A 409 -17.78 23.34 -9.85
C TYR A 409 -18.30 22.99 -8.46
N SER A 410 -18.53 23.96 -7.60
CA SER A 410 -19.24 23.75 -6.34
C SER A 410 -20.75 23.94 -6.53
N LEU A 411 -21.55 23.01 -5.99
CA LEU A 411 -23.00 23.10 -5.99
C LEU A 411 -23.51 23.89 -4.78
N THR A 412 -22.80 23.82 -3.67
CA THR A 412 -23.22 24.39 -2.37
C THR A 412 -22.56 25.72 -2.06
N ASN A 413 -21.40 25.99 -2.64
CA ASN A 413 -20.62 27.23 -2.48
C ASN A 413 -20.31 27.58 -1.01
N ILE A 414 -19.99 26.56 -0.16
CA ILE A 414 -19.67 26.80 1.25
C ILE A 414 -18.20 27.14 1.40
N LYS A 415 -17.29 26.23 1.00
CA LYS A 415 -15.84 26.45 0.94
C LYS A 415 -15.29 26.17 -0.45
N GLY A 416 -15.79 25.13 -1.11
CA GLY A 416 -15.34 24.68 -2.42
C GLY A 416 -13.92 24.13 -2.45
N SER A 417 -13.27 23.98 -1.30
CA SER A 417 -11.88 23.51 -1.20
C SER A 417 -11.79 22.05 -1.57
N PHE A 418 -10.80 21.71 -2.40
CA PHE A 418 -10.52 20.33 -2.78
C PHE A 418 -9.02 20.11 -2.93
N ASN A 419 -8.62 18.84 -2.86
CA ASN A 419 -7.31 18.36 -3.25
C ASN A 419 -7.45 17.32 -4.35
N GLY A 420 -6.52 17.32 -5.29
CA GLY A 420 -6.46 16.35 -6.37
C GLY A 420 -5.11 15.64 -6.39
N TRP A 421 -5.11 14.31 -6.53
CA TRP A 421 -3.90 13.52 -6.60
C TRP A 421 -3.88 12.61 -7.82
N LEU A 422 -2.73 12.56 -8.47
CA LEU A 422 -2.33 11.49 -9.37
C LEU A 422 -1.77 10.31 -8.55
N PRO A 423 -1.61 9.11 -9.15
CA PRO A 423 -0.88 8.03 -8.51
C PRO A 423 0.57 8.47 -8.20
N ILE A 424 1.27 7.66 -7.43
CA ILE A 424 2.72 7.84 -7.25
C ILE A 424 3.44 7.76 -8.60
N ASN A 425 4.54 8.49 -8.75
CA ASN A 425 5.26 8.61 -10.03
C ASN A 425 5.63 7.27 -10.67
N ASN A 426 5.97 6.26 -9.85
CA ASN A 426 6.32 4.93 -10.34
C ASN A 426 5.16 4.21 -11.05
N PHE A 427 3.93 4.66 -10.88
CA PHE A 427 2.75 4.08 -11.56
C PHE A 427 2.42 4.79 -12.87
N LEU A 428 2.97 5.97 -13.09
CA LEU A 428 2.82 6.72 -14.34
C LEU A 428 3.85 6.23 -15.37
N GLN A 429 3.43 6.15 -16.63
CA GLN A 429 4.28 5.59 -17.71
C GLN A 429 5.04 6.68 -18.48
N SER A 430 4.74 7.94 -18.22
CA SER A 430 5.40 9.09 -18.88
C SER A 430 5.22 10.37 -18.06
N ASP A 431 5.70 11.51 -18.58
CA ASP A 431 5.62 12.84 -17.96
C ASP A 431 4.15 13.32 -17.85
N THR A 432 3.40 12.72 -16.93
CA THR A 432 2.01 13.05 -16.60
C THR A 432 1.98 13.77 -15.27
N PHE A 433 1.53 15.04 -15.24
CA PHE A 433 1.59 15.89 -14.05
C PHE A 433 0.64 17.08 -14.13
N PHE A 434 0.30 17.69 -12.99
CA PHE A 434 -0.46 18.93 -12.94
C PHE A 434 0.40 20.14 -13.30
N LEU A 435 -0.08 21.02 -14.19
CA LEU A 435 0.64 22.24 -14.59
C LEU A 435 0.78 23.21 -13.41
N ASN A 436 -0.27 23.37 -12.61
CA ASN A 436 -0.30 24.22 -11.41
C ASN A 436 -0.22 23.38 -10.13
N SER A 437 0.74 22.44 -10.07
CA SER A 437 0.96 21.56 -8.93
C SER A 437 1.43 22.30 -7.68
N THR A 438 1.14 21.74 -6.50
CA THR A 438 1.72 22.16 -5.23
C THR A 438 2.45 20.99 -4.56
N PRO A 439 3.62 21.21 -3.94
CA PRO A 439 4.31 20.18 -3.19
C PRO A 439 3.67 19.88 -1.82
N ASP A 440 2.74 20.72 -1.39
CA ASP A 440 2.03 20.54 -0.12
C ASP A 440 1.17 19.27 -0.15
N THR A 441 1.05 18.58 0.97
CA THR A 441 0.20 17.37 1.12
C THR A 441 0.50 16.25 0.11
N THR A 442 1.74 16.12 -0.33
CA THR A 442 2.21 15.05 -1.23
C THR A 442 2.63 13.77 -0.50
N LEU A 443 2.58 13.76 0.85
CA LEU A 443 2.85 12.53 1.59
C LEU A 443 1.89 11.42 1.15
N THR A 444 2.39 10.19 1.17
CA THR A 444 1.61 9.00 0.78
C THR A 444 0.83 8.44 1.96
N GLU A 445 -0.22 7.68 1.71
CA GLU A 445 -0.82 6.81 2.72
C GLU A 445 0.07 5.54 2.88
N PRO A 446 0.24 5.00 4.12
CA PRO A 446 -0.48 5.34 5.34
C PRO A 446 0.18 6.43 6.20
N ALA A 447 1.23 7.09 5.73
CA ALA A 447 1.99 8.07 6.53
C ALA A 447 1.18 9.30 6.98
N ALA A 448 -0.02 9.49 6.43
CA ALA A 448 -0.96 10.53 6.88
C ALA A 448 -1.63 10.23 8.24
N GLU A 449 -1.52 9.01 8.76
CA GLU A 449 -2.08 8.63 10.07
C GLU A 449 -1.27 9.26 11.21
N SER A 450 -1.96 9.95 12.10
CA SER A 450 -1.33 10.77 13.16
C SER A 450 -0.70 10.00 14.32
N ARG A 451 -1.03 8.71 14.48
CA ARG A 451 -0.55 7.84 15.57
C ARG A 451 0.69 7.03 15.22
N ILE A 452 1.11 7.06 13.96
CA ILE A 452 2.33 6.39 13.51
C ILE A 452 3.48 7.40 13.38
N ILE A 453 4.71 6.90 13.39
CA ILE A 453 5.89 7.72 13.12
C ILE A 453 6.12 7.78 11.62
N SER A 454 5.97 8.97 11.06
CA SER A 454 6.14 9.19 9.62
C SER A 454 7.49 9.83 9.34
N ILE A 455 8.27 9.22 8.45
CA ILE A 455 9.63 9.64 8.14
C ILE A 455 9.68 10.22 6.73
N ALA A 456 10.15 11.45 6.61
CA ALA A 456 10.44 12.12 5.34
C ALA A 456 11.94 12.20 5.11
N SER A 457 12.33 12.10 3.85
CA SER A 457 13.65 12.50 3.35
C SER A 457 13.61 13.97 2.94
N TYR A 458 14.73 14.70 3.06
CA TYR A 458 14.87 16.10 2.64
C TYR A 458 16.05 16.28 1.69
#